data_3ccf601d18b6a8a8c549ad3df94e1778
#
_entry.id   3ccf601d18b6a8a8c549ad3df94e1778
#
_cell.length_a   1.000
_cell.length_b   1.000
_cell.length_c   1.000
_cell.angle_alpha   90.00
_cell.angle_beta   90.00
_cell.angle_gamma   90.00
#
_symmetry.space_group_name_H-M   'P 1'
#
loop_
_entity.id
_entity.type
_entity.pdbx_description
1 polymer ?
#
loop_
_entity_poly.entity_id
_entity_poly.type
_entity_poly.pdbx_seq_one_letter_code
_entity_poly.pdbx_strand_id
1 'polypeptide(L)'
;MAGHAVKKIDEMEAIYGGAFKRVRAELGVESFGIQIIDLPPGFENYPEHDHAKDGQEEVYLALRGGGEIEIEGERSPLDQDHIARVGSGVTRKVWPGPDGVRLLIVGGVPGGAYEAPAISELGEPDPMAS
;
A
#
# COMPACT_ATOMS: atom_id res chain seq x y z
N MET A 1 18.40 -18.20 1.19
CA MET A 1 18.13 -17.20 0.18
C MET A 1 19.30 -16.25 0.00
N ALA A 2 19.80 -16.07 -1.20
CA ALA A 2 20.80 -15.04 -1.46
C ALA A 2 20.16 -13.68 -1.20
N GLY A 3 20.94 -12.64 -0.96
CA GLY A 3 20.46 -11.34 -0.54
C GLY A 3 19.72 -10.52 -1.61
N HIS A 4 19.00 -11.16 -2.52
CA HIS A 4 18.26 -10.45 -3.57
C HIS A 4 17.08 -11.28 -4.09
N ALA A 5 16.10 -10.59 -4.68
CA ALA A 5 14.99 -11.23 -5.38
C ALA A 5 14.47 -10.29 -6.47
N VAL A 6 14.07 -10.86 -7.60
CA VAL A 6 13.36 -10.14 -8.67
C VAL A 6 12.14 -10.97 -9.02
N LYS A 7 10.95 -10.40 -8.88
CA LYS A 7 9.70 -11.13 -9.09
C LYS A 7 8.73 -10.32 -9.92
N LYS A 8 7.89 -11.00 -10.66
CA LYS A 8 6.84 -10.38 -11.45
C LYS A 8 5.69 -10.00 -10.52
N ILE A 9 5.31 -8.73 -10.53
CA ILE A 9 4.29 -8.19 -9.60
C ILE A 9 2.99 -8.98 -9.68
N ASP A 10 2.51 -9.25 -10.90
CA ASP A 10 1.22 -9.91 -11.08
C ASP A 10 1.22 -11.39 -10.70
N GLU A 11 2.38 -11.97 -10.40
CA GLU A 11 2.51 -13.34 -9.92
C GLU A 11 2.69 -13.42 -8.41
N MET A 12 2.74 -12.29 -7.72
CA MET A 12 2.88 -12.26 -6.28
C MET A 12 1.60 -12.68 -5.59
N GLU A 13 1.75 -13.31 -4.43
CA GLU A 13 0.60 -13.65 -3.58
C GLU A 13 -0.17 -12.39 -3.21
N ALA A 14 -1.49 -12.46 -3.29
CA ALA A 14 -2.35 -11.31 -3.06
C ALA A 14 -3.57 -11.68 -2.23
N ILE A 15 -4.12 -10.68 -1.55
CA ILE A 15 -5.34 -10.79 -0.76
C ILE A 15 -6.33 -9.70 -1.18
N TYR A 16 -7.50 -9.68 -0.56
CA TYR A 16 -8.60 -8.76 -0.91
C TYR A 16 -8.99 -8.90 -2.39
N GLY A 17 -9.15 -10.16 -2.84
CA GLY A 17 -9.55 -10.42 -4.22
C GLY A 17 -8.47 -10.07 -5.25
N GLY A 18 -7.21 -10.05 -4.85
CA GLY A 18 -6.09 -9.72 -5.73
C GLY A 18 -5.62 -8.27 -5.64
N ALA A 19 -6.33 -7.44 -4.89
CA ALA A 19 -6.00 -6.01 -4.83
C ALA A 19 -4.70 -5.73 -4.06
N PHE A 20 -4.48 -6.42 -2.95
CA PHE A 20 -3.32 -6.17 -2.08
C PHE A 20 -2.27 -7.24 -2.34
N LYS A 21 -1.13 -6.85 -2.93
CA LYS A 21 -0.02 -7.77 -3.21
C LYS A 21 1.00 -7.72 -2.08
N ARG A 22 1.37 -8.92 -1.60
CA ARG A 22 2.29 -9.08 -0.45
C ARG A 22 3.74 -8.90 -0.87
N VAL A 23 4.07 -7.72 -1.38
CA VAL A 23 5.38 -7.43 -1.98
C VAL A 23 6.51 -7.57 -0.98
N ARG A 24 6.35 -7.02 0.23
CA ARG A 24 7.37 -7.09 1.26
C ARG A 24 7.78 -8.54 1.53
N ALA A 25 6.80 -9.39 1.78
CA ALA A 25 7.05 -10.80 2.11
C ALA A 25 7.61 -11.56 0.91
N GLU A 26 7.07 -11.30 -0.29
CA GLU A 26 7.57 -11.93 -1.51
C GLU A 26 9.04 -11.62 -1.77
N LEU A 27 9.46 -10.37 -1.53
CA LEU A 27 10.85 -9.96 -1.74
C LEU A 27 11.75 -10.26 -0.55
N GLY A 28 11.18 -10.50 0.63
CA GLY A 28 11.95 -10.73 1.85
C GLY A 28 12.50 -9.46 2.49
N VAL A 29 11.84 -8.32 2.30
CA VAL A 29 12.25 -7.06 2.90
C VAL A 29 11.92 -7.07 4.39
N GLU A 30 12.85 -6.66 5.23
CA GLU A 30 12.67 -6.62 6.68
C GLU A 30 12.64 -5.21 7.25
N SER A 31 13.30 -4.25 6.59
CA SER A 31 13.55 -2.92 7.14
C SER A 31 12.38 -1.96 7.03
N PHE A 32 11.47 -2.21 6.09
CA PHE A 32 10.33 -1.31 5.85
C PHE A 32 9.19 -2.10 5.20
N GLY A 33 8.00 -1.51 5.23
CA GLY A 33 6.86 -2.04 4.52
C GLY A 33 6.86 -1.58 3.07
N ILE A 34 6.53 -2.47 2.16
CA ILE A 34 6.32 -2.15 0.76
C ILE A 34 5.22 -3.03 0.23
N GLN A 35 4.26 -2.42 -0.45
CA GLN A 35 3.13 -3.16 -1.01
C GLN A 35 2.64 -2.49 -2.27
N ILE A 36 1.97 -3.28 -3.10
CA ILE A 36 1.30 -2.78 -4.29
C ILE A 36 -0.18 -3.07 -4.14
N ILE A 37 -1.00 -2.06 -4.37
CA ILE A 37 -2.45 -2.17 -4.28
C ILE A 37 -3.05 -1.78 -5.63
N ASP A 38 -3.85 -2.67 -6.20
CA ASP A 38 -4.59 -2.41 -7.42
C ASP A 38 -6.04 -2.12 -7.07
N LEU A 39 -6.49 -0.90 -7.37
CA LEU A 39 -7.87 -0.49 -7.14
C LEU A 39 -8.59 -0.31 -8.46
N PRO A 40 -9.82 -0.86 -8.60
CA PRO A 40 -10.58 -0.73 -9.84
C PRO A 40 -11.08 0.70 -10.06
N PRO A 41 -11.49 1.03 -11.30
CA PRO A 41 -12.02 2.35 -11.59
C PRO A 41 -13.17 2.73 -10.67
N GLY A 42 -13.12 3.96 -10.14
CA GLY A 42 -14.20 4.50 -9.32
C GLY A 42 -14.47 3.82 -8.00
N PHE A 43 -13.57 2.96 -7.54
CA PHE A 43 -13.75 2.24 -6.28
C PHE A 43 -13.77 3.21 -5.09
N GLU A 44 -14.83 3.17 -4.29
CA GLU A 44 -15.04 4.13 -3.20
C GLU A 44 -14.75 3.56 -1.80
N ASN A 45 -14.48 2.27 -1.71
CA ASN A 45 -14.39 1.57 -0.42
C ASN A 45 -12.98 1.38 0.11
N TYR A 46 -11.99 2.08 -0.46
CA TYR A 46 -10.67 2.12 0.16
C TYR A 46 -10.82 2.71 1.57
N PRO A 47 -10.33 2.02 2.62
CA PRO A 47 -10.57 2.49 3.98
C PRO A 47 -9.84 3.80 4.28
N GLU A 48 -10.58 4.75 4.86
CA GLU A 48 -9.96 5.90 5.48
C GLU A 48 -9.27 5.42 6.75
N HIS A 49 -8.00 5.73 6.91
CA HIS A 49 -7.24 5.22 8.06
C HIS A 49 -6.05 6.11 8.41
N ASP A 50 -5.46 5.84 9.54
CA ASP A 50 -4.18 6.42 9.97
C ASP A 50 -3.29 5.30 10.51
N HIS A 51 -2.07 5.65 10.87
CA HIS A 51 -1.12 4.73 11.45
C HIS A 51 -0.68 5.16 12.86
N ALA A 52 -1.59 5.76 13.63
CA ALA A 52 -1.29 6.23 14.97
C ALA A 52 -0.81 5.10 15.89
N LYS A 53 -1.34 3.88 15.71
CA LYS A 53 -1.02 2.75 16.58
C LYS A 53 0.36 2.16 16.31
N ASP A 54 0.77 2.06 15.04
CA ASP A 54 2.04 1.44 14.68
C ASP A 54 3.15 2.45 14.40
N GLY A 55 2.81 3.75 14.36
CA GLY A 55 3.78 4.82 14.19
C GLY A 55 4.35 4.95 12.80
N GLN A 56 3.78 4.30 11.81
CA GLN A 56 4.33 4.34 10.45
C GLN A 56 4.05 5.65 9.74
N GLU A 57 5.07 6.16 9.04
CA GLU A 57 4.86 7.09 7.96
C GLU A 57 4.86 6.31 6.65
N GLU A 58 4.11 6.80 5.66
CA GLU A 58 3.99 6.14 4.38
C GLU A 58 4.18 7.08 3.22
N VAL A 59 4.72 6.55 2.12
CA VAL A 59 4.84 7.27 0.85
C VAL A 59 3.98 6.54 -0.17
N TYR A 60 3.20 7.30 -0.91
CA TYR A 60 2.29 6.81 -1.94
C TYR A 60 2.71 7.32 -3.31
N LEU A 61 2.75 6.41 -4.28
CA LEU A 61 3.04 6.73 -5.67
C LEU A 61 2.18 5.86 -6.58
N ALA A 62 1.51 6.47 -7.56
CA ALA A 62 0.78 5.70 -8.56
C ALA A 62 1.74 5.22 -9.64
N LEU A 63 1.86 3.91 -9.80
CA LEU A 63 2.67 3.32 -10.86
C LEU A 63 1.94 3.34 -12.20
N ARG A 64 0.61 3.27 -12.16
CA ARG A 64 -0.23 3.19 -13.35
C ARG A 64 -1.62 3.71 -12.99
N GLY A 65 -2.31 4.33 -13.94
CA GLY A 65 -3.61 4.94 -13.67
C GLY A 65 -3.46 6.17 -12.81
N GLY A 66 -4.43 6.44 -11.97
CA GLY A 66 -4.38 7.58 -11.07
C GLY A 66 -5.68 7.82 -10.34
N GLY A 67 -5.75 8.93 -9.65
CA GLY A 67 -6.90 9.33 -8.85
C GLY A 67 -6.51 10.47 -7.94
N GLU A 68 -6.99 10.40 -6.72
CA GLU A 68 -6.69 11.41 -5.69
C GLU A 68 -6.38 10.74 -4.37
N ILE A 69 -5.57 11.39 -3.56
CA ILE A 69 -5.37 11.04 -2.16
C ILE A 69 -5.98 12.14 -1.31
N GLU A 70 -6.84 11.76 -0.38
CA GLU A 70 -7.44 12.67 0.57
C GLU A 70 -6.69 12.56 1.89
N ILE A 71 -6.10 13.68 2.33
CA ILE A 71 -5.31 13.74 3.56
C ILE A 71 -5.93 14.82 4.42
N GLU A 72 -6.45 14.42 5.59
CA GLU A 72 -7.14 15.31 6.51
C GLU A 72 -8.25 16.13 5.81
N GLY A 73 -9.03 15.46 4.95
CA GLY A 73 -10.14 16.08 4.24
C GLY A 73 -9.77 16.86 3.00
N GLU A 74 -8.49 16.98 2.67
CA GLU A 74 -8.02 17.74 1.51
C GLU A 74 -7.53 16.79 0.42
N ARG A 75 -8.07 16.89 -0.79
CA ARG A 75 -7.73 16.02 -1.93
C ARG A 75 -6.62 16.60 -2.77
N SER A 76 -5.68 15.74 -3.15
CA SER A 76 -4.56 16.06 -4.01
C SER A 76 -4.43 15.00 -5.10
N PRO A 77 -3.84 15.36 -6.27
CA PRO A 77 -3.64 14.37 -7.33
C PRO A 77 -2.74 13.22 -6.88
N LEU A 78 -3.06 12.03 -7.39
CA LEU A 78 -2.26 10.83 -7.19
C LEU A 78 -2.07 10.20 -8.56
N ASP A 79 -0.91 10.42 -9.16
CA ASP A 79 -0.55 9.98 -10.50
C ASP A 79 0.96 9.81 -10.59
N GLN A 80 1.50 9.60 -11.81
CA GLN A 80 2.92 9.35 -11.99
C GLN A 80 3.80 10.58 -11.77
N ASP A 81 3.20 11.77 -11.70
CA ASP A 81 3.92 13.03 -11.51
C ASP A 81 3.84 13.57 -10.08
N HIS A 82 3.09 12.91 -9.20
CA HIS A 82 2.89 13.34 -7.82
C HIS A 82 3.23 12.20 -6.86
N ILE A 83 3.93 12.55 -5.80
CA ILE A 83 4.27 11.61 -4.74
C ILE A 83 3.84 12.21 -3.40
N ALA A 84 3.24 11.40 -2.54
CA ALA A 84 2.71 11.87 -1.28
C ALA A 84 3.41 11.19 -0.11
N ARG A 85 3.72 11.98 0.93
CA ARG A 85 4.11 11.43 2.23
C ARG A 85 2.98 11.70 3.22
N VAL A 86 2.62 10.67 3.98
CA VAL A 86 1.61 10.79 5.03
C VAL A 86 2.23 10.32 6.33
N GLY A 87 2.28 11.21 7.32
CA GLY A 87 2.86 10.92 8.62
C GLY A 87 1.95 10.03 9.47
N SER A 88 2.53 9.50 10.55
CA SER A 88 1.80 8.74 11.55
C SER A 88 0.70 9.59 12.16
N GLY A 89 -0.47 9.01 12.35
CA GLY A 89 -1.61 9.71 12.94
C GLY A 89 -2.37 10.62 11.99
N VAL A 90 -1.89 10.77 10.76
CA VAL A 90 -2.57 11.58 9.75
C VAL A 90 -3.54 10.72 8.97
N THR A 91 -4.80 11.11 8.92
CA THR A 91 -5.85 10.34 8.24
C THR A 91 -5.75 10.50 6.72
N ARG A 92 -5.84 9.38 6.00
CA ARG A 92 -5.78 9.37 4.54
C ARG A 92 -6.80 8.40 3.94
N LYS A 93 -7.19 8.70 2.71
CA LYS A 93 -8.02 7.83 1.88
C LYS A 93 -7.63 8.01 0.42
N VAL A 94 -7.62 6.90 -0.32
CA VAL A 94 -7.35 6.95 -1.78
C VAL A 94 -8.67 6.82 -2.53
N TRP A 95 -8.81 7.67 -3.56
CA TRP A 95 -9.96 7.69 -4.46
C TRP A 95 -9.44 7.39 -5.87
N PRO A 96 -9.58 6.14 -6.36
CA PRO A 96 -9.14 5.83 -7.72
C PRO A 96 -10.00 6.57 -8.75
N GLY A 97 -9.35 6.97 -9.83
CA GLY A 97 -10.00 7.65 -10.94
C GLY A 97 -10.65 6.68 -11.92
N PRO A 98 -11.06 7.19 -13.11
CA PRO A 98 -11.83 6.39 -14.07
C PRO A 98 -11.07 5.22 -14.68
N ASP A 99 -9.74 5.20 -14.60
CA ASP A 99 -8.93 4.10 -15.12
C ASP A 99 -8.41 3.17 -14.01
N GLY A 100 -8.86 3.39 -12.77
CA GLY A 100 -8.28 2.69 -11.62
C GLY A 100 -6.88 3.18 -11.30
N VAL A 101 -6.22 2.56 -10.33
CA VAL A 101 -4.86 2.94 -9.95
C VAL A 101 -4.09 1.73 -9.44
N ARG A 102 -2.83 1.61 -9.84
CA ARG A 102 -1.87 0.73 -9.20
C ARG A 102 -0.97 1.58 -8.31
N LEU A 103 -1.08 1.38 -7.01
CA LEU A 103 -0.31 2.12 -6.01
C LEU A 103 0.91 1.35 -5.57
N LEU A 104 2.02 2.07 -5.41
CA LEU A 104 3.15 1.61 -4.62
C LEU A 104 3.11 2.37 -3.30
N ILE A 105 3.12 1.63 -2.19
CA ILE A 105 3.10 2.23 -0.86
C ILE A 105 4.32 1.70 -0.10
N VAL A 106 5.12 2.63 0.43
CA VAL A 106 6.30 2.30 1.23
C VAL A 106 6.11 2.92 2.61
N GLY A 107 6.33 2.13 3.66
CA GLY A 107 6.15 2.61 5.02
C GLY A 107 7.27 2.19 5.95
N GLY A 108 7.49 2.99 6.98
CA GLY A 108 8.47 2.71 8.00
C GLY A 108 8.16 3.48 9.27
N VAL A 109 8.92 3.19 10.32
CA VAL A 109 8.73 3.83 11.64
C VAL A 109 9.89 4.76 11.88
N PRO A 110 9.66 6.09 11.95
CA PRO A 110 10.75 7.03 12.20
C PRO A 110 11.48 6.70 13.51
N GLY A 111 12.78 6.50 13.42
CA GLY A 111 13.60 6.20 14.60
C GLY A 111 13.34 4.87 15.28
N GLY A 112 12.56 3.99 14.67
CA GLY A 112 12.17 2.71 15.25
C GLY A 112 12.31 1.56 14.26
N ALA A 113 12.06 0.35 14.76
CA ALA A 113 12.06 -0.84 13.93
C ALA A 113 10.69 -1.03 13.27
N TYR A 114 10.72 -1.45 12.01
CA TYR A 114 9.51 -1.82 11.30
C TYR A 114 9.06 -3.21 11.75
N GLU A 115 7.78 -3.36 12.05
CA GLU A 115 7.15 -4.65 12.34
C GLU A 115 6.06 -4.90 11.31
N ALA A 116 6.22 -5.98 10.54
CA ALA A 116 5.26 -6.34 9.52
C ALA A 116 3.95 -6.82 10.15
N PRO A 117 2.79 -6.33 9.69
CA PRO A 117 1.51 -6.87 10.16
C PRO A 117 1.34 -8.30 9.65
N ALA A 118 0.68 -9.13 10.46
CA ALA A 118 0.48 -10.54 10.13
C ALA A 118 -0.17 -10.76 8.76
N ILE A 119 -1.11 -9.90 8.39
CA ILE A 119 -1.82 -9.97 7.11
C ILE A 119 -0.89 -9.86 5.90
N SER A 120 0.29 -9.26 6.06
CA SER A 120 1.26 -9.09 4.98
C SER A 120 2.19 -10.30 4.81
N GLU A 121 2.10 -11.29 5.68
CA GLU A 121 2.94 -12.48 5.61
C GLU A 121 2.39 -13.49 4.60
N LEU A 122 3.30 -14.21 3.91
CA LEU A 122 2.89 -15.23 2.94
C LEU A 122 2.11 -16.35 3.62
N GLY A 123 1.06 -16.80 2.96
CA GLY A 123 0.25 -17.91 3.43
C GLY A 123 -0.84 -17.55 4.43
N GLU A 124 -0.84 -16.32 4.95
CA GLU A 124 -1.91 -15.88 5.84
C GLU A 124 -3.25 -15.78 5.09
N PRO A 125 -4.38 -16.10 5.76
CA PRO A 125 -5.67 -16.07 5.09
C PRO A 125 -6.02 -14.70 4.51
N ASP A 126 -6.71 -14.72 3.38
CA ASP A 126 -7.31 -13.51 2.81
C ASP A 126 -8.53 -13.14 3.66
N PRO A 127 -8.58 -11.93 4.25
CA PRO A 127 -9.72 -11.51 5.07
C PRO A 127 -11.05 -11.51 4.33
N MET A 128 -11.03 -11.46 3.00
CA MET A 128 -12.23 -11.51 2.17
C MET A 128 -12.61 -12.92 1.74
N ALA A 129 -11.75 -13.90 1.98
CA ALA A 129 -12.04 -15.29 1.63
C ALA A 129 -13.11 -15.84 2.57
N SER A 130 -14.06 -16.57 2.01
CA SER A 130 -15.13 -17.19 2.78
C SER A 130 -14.76 -18.64 3.18
#